data_2c7dcaffe483ce9db225a4006310572b
#
_entry.id   2c7dcaffe483ce9db225a4006310572b
#
_cell.length_a   1.000
_cell.length_b   1.000
_cell.length_c   1.000
_cell.angle_alpha   90.00
_cell.angle_beta   90.00
_cell.angle_gamma   90.00
#
_symmetry.space_group_name_H-M   'P 1'
#
loop_
_entity.id
_entity.type
_entity.pdbx_description
1 polymer ?
#
loop_
_entity_poly.entity_id
_entity_poly.type
_entity_poly.pdbx_seq_one_letter_code
_entity_poly.pdbx_strand_id
1 'polypeptide(L)'
;MKLLEGKTALITGAARGIGKAIALKFAEEGANVAFTDLVIDENGKATEAEIAAYGVKAKGYASNAADFIQSEEVVKLVKEEFGSIDILINNAGITKDGLMLRMTEQQWDAVIAVNLKSAFNFIHACVPVMMRQRSGSIINMASVVGVHGNAGQANYAASKAGMIALAKSVAQEMGPKGIRANAIAPGFIDTAMTQALNNDIRKEWISKIPLRRGGTVEDIANTAVYLGSELSSYVTGQVLQVDGGMNM
;
A
#
# COMPACT_ATOMS: atom_id res chain seq x y z
N MET A 1 2.85 -22.61 10.14
CA MET A 1 1.43 -22.10 10.22
C MET A 1 1.39 -20.87 9.35
N LYS A 2 0.46 -20.81 8.41
CA LYS A 2 0.27 -19.66 7.52
C LYS A 2 -0.51 -18.57 8.25
N LEU A 3 0.01 -17.35 8.28
CA LEU A 3 -0.56 -16.23 9.07
C LEU A 3 -1.83 -15.63 8.47
N LEU A 4 -2.05 -15.81 7.17
CA LEU A 4 -3.17 -15.21 6.43
C LEU A 4 -4.06 -16.26 5.76
N GLU A 5 -4.00 -17.52 6.20
CA GLU A 5 -4.76 -18.61 5.62
C GLU A 5 -6.27 -18.31 5.58
N GLY A 6 -6.88 -18.47 4.41
CA GLY A 6 -8.31 -18.21 4.19
C GLY A 6 -8.73 -16.74 4.17
N LYS A 7 -7.82 -15.79 4.39
CA LYS A 7 -8.10 -14.35 4.24
C LYS A 7 -8.10 -13.96 2.76
N THR A 8 -8.82 -12.91 2.43
CA THR A 8 -8.77 -12.26 1.11
C THR A 8 -8.17 -10.87 1.24
N ALA A 9 -7.10 -10.60 0.50
CA ALA A 9 -6.46 -9.30 0.41
C ALA A 9 -6.80 -8.61 -0.91
N LEU A 10 -7.12 -7.31 -0.86
CA LEU A 10 -7.21 -6.42 -2.02
C LEU A 10 -6.04 -5.43 -1.96
N ILE A 11 -5.20 -5.40 -3.00
CA ILE A 11 -3.97 -4.61 -3.04
C ILE A 11 -4.00 -3.69 -4.28
N THR A 12 -3.89 -2.38 -4.09
CA THR A 12 -3.88 -1.44 -5.22
C THR A 12 -2.46 -1.21 -5.75
N GLY A 13 -2.30 -1.12 -7.08
CA GLY A 13 -1.00 -0.88 -7.71
C GLY A 13 -0.02 -2.04 -7.51
N ALA A 14 -0.46 -3.29 -7.70
CA ALA A 14 0.33 -4.45 -7.35
C ALA A 14 0.83 -5.30 -8.53
N ALA A 15 0.76 -4.80 -9.76
CA ALA A 15 1.39 -5.48 -10.90
C ALA A 15 2.93 -5.52 -10.79
N ARG A 16 3.56 -4.69 -9.93
CA ARG A 16 5.02 -4.57 -9.77
C ARG A 16 5.42 -3.97 -8.42
N GLY A 17 6.74 -3.95 -8.17
CA GLY A 17 7.34 -3.24 -7.03
C GLY A 17 6.88 -3.74 -5.66
N ILE A 18 6.69 -2.82 -4.72
CA ILE A 18 6.28 -3.12 -3.34
C ILE A 18 4.92 -3.83 -3.31
N GLY A 19 3.96 -3.36 -4.10
CA GLY A 19 2.62 -3.98 -4.17
C GLY A 19 2.68 -5.45 -4.60
N LYS A 20 3.47 -5.77 -5.63
CA LYS A 20 3.71 -7.16 -6.06
C LYS A 20 4.37 -8.00 -4.95
N ALA A 21 5.39 -7.46 -4.29
CA ALA A 21 6.06 -8.18 -3.21
C ALA A 21 5.12 -8.48 -2.03
N ILE A 22 4.25 -7.53 -1.67
CA ILE A 22 3.20 -7.75 -0.66
C ILE A 22 2.23 -8.84 -1.14
N ALA A 23 1.80 -8.79 -2.41
CA ALA A 23 0.88 -9.77 -2.98
C ALA A 23 1.44 -11.19 -2.94
N LEU A 24 2.69 -11.37 -3.34
CA LEU A 24 3.39 -12.66 -3.30
C LEU A 24 3.58 -13.17 -1.86
N LYS A 25 3.99 -12.29 -0.94
CA LYS A 25 4.17 -12.66 0.46
C LYS A 25 2.85 -13.02 1.14
N PHE A 26 1.76 -12.34 0.80
CA PHE A 26 0.42 -12.66 1.28
C PHE A 26 -0.04 -14.03 0.77
N ALA A 27 0.22 -14.34 -0.50
CA ALA A 27 -0.05 -15.65 -1.09
C ALA A 27 0.76 -16.77 -0.43
N GLU A 28 2.05 -16.55 -0.16
CA GLU A 28 2.91 -17.46 0.60
C GLU A 28 2.32 -17.75 1.98
N GLU A 29 1.75 -16.73 2.64
CA GLU A 29 1.08 -16.84 3.93
C GLU A 29 -0.39 -17.33 3.84
N GLY A 30 -0.84 -17.76 2.65
CA GLY A 30 -2.12 -18.45 2.44
C GLY A 30 -3.30 -17.53 2.15
N ALA A 31 -3.10 -16.25 1.92
CA ALA A 31 -4.18 -15.35 1.53
C ALA A 31 -4.55 -15.53 0.06
N ASN A 32 -5.84 -15.45 -0.26
CA ASN A 32 -6.31 -15.13 -1.60
C ASN A 32 -6.01 -13.67 -1.90
N VAL A 33 -5.58 -13.38 -3.13
CA VAL A 33 -5.14 -12.04 -3.50
C VAL A 33 -5.90 -11.54 -4.73
N ALA A 34 -6.68 -10.48 -4.53
CA ALA A 34 -7.16 -9.61 -5.57
C ALA A 34 -6.22 -8.39 -5.65
N PHE A 35 -5.86 -7.96 -6.84
CA PHE A 35 -5.06 -6.75 -6.98
C PHE A 35 -5.55 -5.87 -8.12
N THR A 36 -5.25 -4.57 -8.04
CA THR A 36 -5.55 -3.64 -9.14
C THR A 36 -4.27 -3.01 -9.67
N ASP A 37 -4.32 -2.66 -10.93
CA ASP A 37 -3.39 -1.71 -11.55
C ASP A 37 -4.16 -0.93 -12.63
N LEU A 38 -3.57 0.15 -13.16
CA LEU A 38 -4.22 0.96 -14.20
C LEU A 38 -4.56 0.12 -15.44
N VAL A 39 -3.68 -0.81 -15.77
CA VAL A 39 -3.87 -1.82 -16.82
C VAL A 39 -3.31 -3.17 -16.31
N ILE A 40 -3.94 -4.26 -16.72
CA ILE A 40 -3.40 -5.61 -16.50
C ILE A 40 -2.67 -6.04 -17.78
N ASP A 41 -1.45 -5.54 -17.90
CA ASP A 41 -0.50 -5.88 -18.98
C ASP A 41 0.19 -7.24 -18.71
N GLU A 42 1.23 -7.54 -19.46
CA GLU A 42 2.00 -8.79 -19.27
C GLU A 42 2.62 -8.90 -17.87
N ASN A 43 3.00 -7.78 -17.22
CA ASN A 43 3.48 -7.80 -15.83
C ASN A 43 2.34 -8.15 -14.86
N GLY A 44 1.16 -7.59 -15.07
CA GLY A 44 -0.02 -7.90 -14.26
C GLY A 44 -0.40 -9.38 -14.39
N LYS A 45 -0.44 -9.93 -15.61
CA LYS A 45 -0.69 -11.36 -15.86
C LYS A 45 0.36 -12.27 -15.24
N ALA A 46 1.65 -11.89 -15.34
CA ALA A 46 2.74 -12.62 -14.71
C ALA A 46 2.60 -12.63 -13.18
N THR A 47 2.27 -11.49 -12.59
CA THR A 47 2.03 -11.37 -11.15
C THR A 47 0.85 -12.23 -10.70
N GLU A 48 -0.26 -12.26 -11.45
CA GLU A 48 -1.41 -13.13 -11.17
C GLU A 48 -1.00 -14.61 -11.19
N ALA A 49 -0.24 -15.04 -12.21
CA ALA A 49 0.26 -16.41 -12.31
C ALA A 49 1.22 -16.78 -11.17
N GLU A 50 2.14 -15.88 -10.80
CA GLU A 50 3.07 -16.08 -9.68
C GLU A 50 2.33 -16.22 -8.34
N ILE A 51 1.30 -15.43 -8.10
CA ILE A 51 0.44 -15.53 -6.90
C ILE A 51 -0.30 -16.88 -6.90
N ALA A 52 -0.90 -17.26 -8.02
CA ALA A 52 -1.64 -18.51 -8.15
C ALA A 52 -0.77 -19.76 -7.93
N ALA A 53 0.53 -19.67 -8.21
CA ALA A 53 1.49 -20.77 -7.99
C ALA A 53 1.62 -21.17 -6.50
N TYR A 54 1.22 -20.32 -5.55
CA TYR A 54 1.15 -20.65 -4.12
C TYR A 54 -0.12 -21.47 -3.76
N GLY A 55 -0.99 -21.79 -4.75
CA GLY A 55 -2.21 -22.56 -4.53
C GLY A 55 -3.37 -21.76 -3.95
N VAL A 56 -3.32 -20.45 -3.99
CA VAL A 56 -4.37 -19.53 -3.56
C VAL A 56 -5.11 -18.94 -4.76
N LYS A 57 -6.28 -18.38 -4.54
CA LYS A 57 -7.00 -17.64 -5.59
C LYS A 57 -6.30 -16.30 -5.85
N ALA A 58 -6.06 -16.01 -7.13
CA ALA A 58 -5.41 -14.80 -7.59
C ALA A 58 -6.21 -14.16 -8.72
N LYS A 59 -6.37 -12.83 -8.71
CA LYS A 59 -6.94 -12.10 -9.85
C LYS A 59 -6.52 -10.62 -9.87
N GLY A 60 -6.10 -10.17 -11.05
CA GLY A 60 -5.84 -8.78 -11.35
C GLY A 60 -7.04 -8.09 -12.00
N TYR A 61 -7.31 -6.85 -11.62
CA TYR A 61 -8.38 -6.02 -12.17
C TYR A 61 -7.79 -4.71 -12.69
N ALA A 62 -8.10 -4.36 -13.94
CA ALA A 62 -7.77 -3.05 -14.47
C ALA A 62 -8.68 -1.99 -13.84
N SER A 63 -8.09 -0.98 -13.20
CA SER A 63 -8.85 0.09 -12.53
C SER A 63 -7.98 1.32 -12.34
N ASN A 64 -8.54 2.48 -12.66
CA ASN A 64 -7.96 3.74 -12.23
C ASN A 64 -8.35 4.00 -10.77
N ALA A 65 -7.42 3.79 -9.84
CA ALA A 65 -7.66 3.96 -8.41
C ALA A 65 -8.11 5.39 -8.01
N ALA A 66 -7.78 6.41 -8.81
CA ALA A 66 -8.23 7.78 -8.60
C ALA A 66 -9.69 8.01 -8.99
N ASP A 67 -10.29 7.07 -9.72
CA ASP A 67 -11.71 7.10 -10.11
C ASP A 67 -12.56 6.43 -9.04
N PHE A 68 -13.51 7.18 -8.49
CA PHE A 68 -14.36 6.71 -7.39
C PHE A 68 -15.26 5.55 -7.81
N ILE A 69 -15.90 5.68 -8.99
CA ILE A 69 -16.86 4.67 -9.47
C ILE A 69 -16.13 3.35 -9.81
N GLN A 70 -14.99 3.42 -10.52
CA GLN A 70 -14.21 2.22 -10.82
C GLN A 70 -13.71 1.52 -9.54
N SER A 71 -13.40 2.27 -8.49
CA SER A 71 -13.00 1.70 -7.19
C SER A 71 -14.16 0.94 -6.54
N GLU A 72 -15.39 1.47 -6.58
CA GLU A 72 -16.59 0.78 -6.08
C GLU A 72 -16.89 -0.49 -6.89
N GLU A 73 -16.82 -0.41 -8.22
CA GLU A 73 -17.04 -1.54 -9.12
C GLU A 73 -16.07 -2.68 -8.87
N VAL A 74 -14.77 -2.38 -8.72
CA VAL A 74 -13.77 -3.40 -8.41
C VAL A 74 -14.01 -4.05 -7.05
N VAL A 75 -14.30 -3.27 -6.01
CA VAL A 75 -14.59 -3.82 -4.68
C VAL A 75 -15.81 -4.73 -4.72
N LYS A 76 -16.85 -4.38 -5.49
CA LYS A 76 -18.01 -5.24 -5.71
C LYS A 76 -17.61 -6.55 -6.39
N LEU A 77 -16.86 -6.50 -7.49
CA LEU A 77 -16.37 -7.68 -8.21
C LEU A 77 -15.52 -8.59 -7.31
N VAL A 78 -14.60 -8.01 -6.53
CA VAL A 78 -13.78 -8.77 -5.59
C VAL A 78 -14.66 -9.46 -4.52
N LYS A 79 -15.66 -8.75 -3.97
CA LYS A 79 -16.58 -9.32 -3.00
C LYS A 79 -17.40 -10.45 -3.59
N GLU A 80 -17.89 -10.31 -4.81
CA GLU A 80 -18.66 -11.36 -5.52
C GLU A 80 -17.78 -12.58 -5.82
N GLU A 81 -16.57 -12.37 -6.27
CA GLU A 81 -15.69 -13.44 -6.72
C GLU A 81 -14.94 -14.14 -5.56
N PHE A 82 -14.49 -13.42 -4.55
CA PHE A 82 -13.68 -13.97 -3.44
C PHE A 82 -14.49 -14.24 -2.17
N GLY A 83 -15.70 -13.72 -2.06
CA GLY A 83 -16.58 -13.93 -0.90
C GLY A 83 -16.32 -13.00 0.30
N SER A 84 -15.08 -12.51 0.49
CA SER A 84 -14.71 -11.54 1.56
C SER A 84 -13.68 -10.54 1.08
N ILE A 85 -13.46 -9.48 1.85
CA ILE A 85 -12.30 -8.59 1.78
C ILE A 85 -11.85 -8.40 3.22
N ASP A 86 -10.80 -9.11 3.62
CA ASP A 86 -10.30 -9.10 4.99
C ASP A 86 -9.18 -8.06 5.17
N ILE A 87 -8.41 -7.82 4.11
CA ILE A 87 -7.27 -6.90 4.14
C ILE A 87 -7.34 -5.98 2.92
N LEU A 88 -7.20 -4.67 3.14
CA LEU A 88 -7.03 -3.68 2.09
C LEU A 88 -5.64 -3.05 2.20
N ILE A 89 -4.87 -3.11 1.11
CA ILE A 89 -3.57 -2.42 0.99
C ILE A 89 -3.71 -1.28 -0.03
N ASN A 90 -3.73 -0.05 0.44
CA ASN A 90 -3.68 1.14 -0.41
C ASN A 90 -2.22 1.44 -0.75
N ASN A 91 -1.73 0.83 -1.84
CA ASN A 91 -0.35 0.95 -2.29
C ASN A 91 -0.19 1.78 -3.57
N ALA A 92 -1.23 1.92 -4.40
CA ALA A 92 -1.16 2.73 -5.61
C ALA A 92 -0.60 4.14 -5.34
N GLY A 93 0.38 4.56 -6.12
CA GLY A 93 1.01 5.86 -5.92
C GLY A 93 2.00 6.22 -7.02
N ILE A 94 2.18 7.52 -7.18
CA ILE A 94 3.14 8.13 -8.11
C ILE A 94 3.91 9.25 -7.44
N THR A 95 5.02 9.64 -8.04
CA THR A 95 5.74 10.89 -7.74
C THR A 95 5.72 11.82 -8.95
N LYS A 96 5.68 13.12 -8.71
CA LYS A 96 5.85 14.20 -9.68
C LYS A 96 6.64 15.32 -9.00
N ASP A 97 7.93 15.05 -8.82
CA ASP A 97 8.82 15.88 -8.03
C ASP A 97 9.11 17.23 -8.70
N GLY A 98 9.27 18.25 -7.91
CA GLY A 98 9.61 19.60 -8.33
C GLY A 98 9.71 20.54 -7.14
N LEU A 99 10.64 21.50 -7.18
CA LEU A 99 10.72 22.54 -6.16
C LEU A 99 9.40 23.32 -6.08
N MET A 100 8.97 23.73 -4.90
CA MET A 100 7.68 24.39 -4.66
C MET A 100 7.40 25.54 -5.65
N LEU A 101 8.40 26.38 -5.91
CA LEU A 101 8.27 27.50 -6.86
C LEU A 101 7.99 27.07 -8.31
N ARG A 102 8.35 25.85 -8.69
CA ARG A 102 8.22 25.33 -10.06
C ARG A 102 7.18 24.20 -10.18
N MET A 103 6.63 23.77 -9.05
CA MET A 103 5.61 22.72 -9.04
C MET A 103 4.33 23.24 -9.69
N THR A 104 3.84 22.55 -10.70
CA THR A 104 2.60 22.93 -11.37
C THR A 104 1.39 22.34 -10.63
N GLU A 105 0.23 22.99 -10.82
CA GLU A 105 -1.06 22.50 -10.31
C GLU A 105 -1.33 21.07 -10.81
N GLN A 106 -1.04 20.77 -12.07
CA GLN A 106 -1.22 19.43 -12.64
C GLN A 106 -0.34 18.37 -11.97
N GLN A 107 0.90 18.73 -11.56
CA GLN A 107 1.76 17.81 -10.80
C GLN A 107 1.22 17.56 -9.40
N TRP A 108 0.71 18.60 -8.76
CA TRP A 108 0.07 18.52 -7.45
C TRP A 108 -1.18 17.65 -7.50
N ASP A 109 -2.12 17.97 -8.37
CA ASP A 109 -3.41 17.29 -8.48
C ASP A 109 -3.25 15.81 -8.84
N ALA A 110 -2.36 15.49 -9.78
CA ALA A 110 -2.09 14.10 -10.17
C ALA A 110 -1.59 13.27 -8.97
N VAL A 111 -0.69 13.80 -8.13
CA VAL A 111 -0.17 13.09 -6.96
C VAL A 111 -1.24 12.95 -5.87
N ILE A 112 -2.00 14.00 -5.59
CA ILE A 112 -3.09 13.94 -4.61
C ILE A 112 -4.17 12.95 -5.08
N ALA A 113 -4.54 12.98 -6.35
CA ALA A 113 -5.57 12.08 -6.89
C ALA A 113 -5.14 10.61 -6.81
N VAL A 114 -3.92 10.29 -7.25
CA VAL A 114 -3.47 8.90 -7.32
C VAL A 114 -3.05 8.35 -5.94
N ASN A 115 -2.41 9.16 -5.08
CA ASN A 115 -1.90 8.67 -3.82
C ASN A 115 -2.93 8.73 -2.68
N LEU A 116 -3.61 9.86 -2.52
CA LEU A 116 -4.47 10.10 -1.37
C LEU A 116 -5.95 9.83 -1.68
N LYS A 117 -6.48 10.41 -2.76
CA LYS A 117 -7.88 10.20 -3.13
C LYS A 117 -8.16 8.73 -3.44
N SER A 118 -7.23 8.02 -4.07
CA SER A 118 -7.36 6.57 -4.30
C SER A 118 -7.55 5.79 -3.00
N ALA A 119 -6.75 6.09 -1.96
CA ALA A 119 -6.89 5.44 -0.67
C ALA A 119 -8.27 5.72 -0.05
N PHE A 120 -8.75 6.96 -0.13
CA PHE A 120 -10.11 7.30 0.27
C PHE A 120 -11.16 6.47 -0.50
N ASN A 121 -11.06 6.40 -1.84
CA ASN A 121 -12.00 5.67 -2.67
C ASN A 121 -12.11 4.19 -2.26
N PHE A 122 -10.97 3.50 -2.14
CA PHE A 122 -10.95 2.08 -1.77
C PHE A 122 -11.36 1.84 -0.32
N ILE A 123 -11.01 2.71 0.62
CA ILE A 123 -11.48 2.62 2.01
C ILE A 123 -13.00 2.78 2.05
N HIS A 124 -13.53 3.81 1.37
CA HIS A 124 -14.98 4.05 1.29
C HIS A 124 -15.73 2.83 0.76
N ALA A 125 -15.23 2.22 -0.32
CA ALA A 125 -15.86 1.06 -0.93
C ALA A 125 -15.73 -0.24 -0.07
N CYS A 126 -14.58 -0.44 0.61
CA CYS A 126 -14.33 -1.66 1.40
C CYS A 126 -14.98 -1.63 2.79
N VAL A 127 -15.09 -0.46 3.44
CA VAL A 127 -15.64 -0.32 4.80
C VAL A 127 -17.03 -0.96 4.94
N PRO A 128 -18.01 -0.77 4.05
CA PRO A 128 -19.31 -1.43 4.17
C PRO A 128 -19.23 -2.97 4.14
N VAL A 129 -18.26 -3.53 3.40
CA VAL A 129 -18.01 -4.98 3.35
C VAL A 129 -17.45 -5.46 4.69
N MET A 130 -16.36 -4.82 5.16
CA MET A 130 -15.69 -5.14 6.42
C MET A 130 -16.62 -4.95 7.64
N MET A 131 -17.48 -3.93 7.63
CA MET A 131 -18.47 -3.72 8.70
C MET A 131 -19.46 -4.88 8.83
N ARG A 132 -19.94 -5.45 7.71
CA ARG A 132 -20.79 -6.63 7.72
C ARG A 132 -20.05 -7.87 8.22
N GLN A 133 -18.76 -7.98 7.90
CA GLN A 133 -17.88 -9.04 8.39
C GLN A 133 -17.53 -8.86 9.89
N ARG A 134 -17.65 -7.65 10.43
CA ARG A 134 -17.18 -7.24 11.76
C ARG A 134 -15.69 -7.52 11.96
N SER A 135 -14.93 -7.44 10.89
CA SER A 135 -13.49 -7.70 10.85
C SER A 135 -12.90 -7.04 9.61
N GLY A 136 -11.68 -6.52 9.73
CA GLY A 136 -10.92 -5.97 8.61
C GLY A 136 -9.60 -5.35 9.04
N SER A 137 -8.62 -5.34 8.14
CA SER A 137 -7.35 -4.63 8.32
C SER A 137 -7.10 -3.74 7.10
N ILE A 138 -6.99 -2.44 7.33
CA ILE A 138 -6.68 -1.44 6.31
C ILE A 138 -5.25 -0.97 6.53
N ILE A 139 -4.43 -1.01 5.47
CA ILE A 139 -3.02 -0.65 5.52
C ILE A 139 -2.74 0.37 4.42
N ASN A 140 -2.38 1.58 4.81
CA ASN A 140 -2.01 2.65 3.90
C ASN A 140 -0.51 2.69 3.70
N MET A 141 -0.05 2.57 2.45
CA MET A 141 1.36 2.71 2.10
C MET A 141 1.74 4.19 2.06
N ALA A 142 2.14 4.71 3.22
CA ALA A 142 2.64 6.06 3.38
C ALA A 142 4.11 6.18 2.89
N SER A 143 4.92 6.95 3.55
CA SER A 143 6.37 7.12 3.33
C SER A 143 6.96 7.88 4.52
N VAL A 144 8.25 7.70 4.80
CA VAL A 144 8.99 8.61 5.70
C VAL A 144 8.92 10.06 5.23
N VAL A 145 8.81 10.30 3.93
CA VAL A 145 8.59 11.64 3.36
C VAL A 145 7.25 12.24 3.82
N GLY A 146 6.23 11.43 4.06
CA GLY A 146 4.97 11.89 4.66
C GLY A 146 5.07 12.20 6.15
N VAL A 147 6.10 11.70 6.83
CA VAL A 147 6.34 11.97 8.26
C VAL A 147 7.20 13.22 8.46
N HIS A 148 8.26 13.39 7.65
CA HIS A 148 9.29 14.43 7.87
C HIS A 148 9.35 15.49 6.76
N GLY A 149 8.69 15.25 5.62
CA GLY A 149 8.84 16.08 4.44
C GLY A 149 10.12 15.78 3.65
N ASN A 150 10.21 16.31 2.44
CA ASN A 150 11.43 16.30 1.63
C ASN A 150 11.40 17.44 0.60
N ALA A 151 12.51 18.13 0.44
CA ALA A 151 12.63 19.21 -0.56
C ALA A 151 12.35 18.66 -1.98
N GLY A 152 11.52 19.37 -2.74
CA GLY A 152 11.11 18.95 -4.09
C GLY A 152 9.96 17.93 -4.13
N GLN A 153 9.41 17.51 -2.99
CA GLN A 153 8.34 16.52 -2.91
C GLN A 153 7.11 17.00 -2.10
N ALA A 154 6.79 18.30 -2.17
CA ALA A 154 5.70 18.84 -1.36
C ALA A 154 4.35 18.16 -1.61
N ASN A 155 4.00 17.88 -2.87
CA ASN A 155 2.80 17.14 -3.25
C ASN A 155 2.81 15.70 -2.72
N TYR A 156 3.93 14.99 -2.88
CA TYR A 156 4.10 13.62 -2.40
C TYR A 156 4.07 13.57 -0.87
N ALA A 157 4.80 14.46 -0.19
CA ALA A 157 4.78 14.58 1.26
C ALA A 157 3.37 14.82 1.80
N ALA A 158 2.63 15.78 1.23
CA ALA A 158 1.26 16.07 1.61
C ALA A 158 0.35 14.85 1.40
N SER A 159 0.46 14.16 0.25
CA SER A 159 -0.34 12.98 -0.03
C SER A 159 -0.07 11.85 0.97
N LYS A 160 1.20 11.60 1.30
CA LYS A 160 1.59 10.52 2.22
C LYS A 160 1.30 10.85 3.69
N ALA A 161 1.40 12.12 4.09
CA ALA A 161 0.91 12.60 5.38
C ALA A 161 -0.62 12.47 5.49
N GLY A 162 -1.35 12.78 4.42
CA GLY A 162 -2.79 12.58 4.34
C GLY A 162 -3.20 11.11 4.52
N MET A 163 -2.45 10.16 3.93
CA MET A 163 -2.69 8.72 4.12
C MET A 163 -2.49 8.28 5.59
N ILE A 164 -1.53 8.88 6.30
CA ILE A 164 -1.33 8.66 7.74
C ILE A 164 -2.53 9.16 8.54
N ALA A 165 -2.95 10.40 8.29
CA ALA A 165 -4.10 10.98 8.98
C ALA A 165 -5.39 10.21 8.69
N LEU A 166 -5.59 9.79 7.43
CA LEU A 166 -6.74 8.99 7.01
C LEU A 166 -6.79 7.65 7.76
N ALA A 167 -5.66 6.95 7.91
CA ALA A 167 -5.60 5.72 8.69
C ALA A 167 -6.03 5.93 10.15
N LYS A 168 -5.58 7.02 10.78
CA LYS A 168 -5.95 7.36 12.16
C LYS A 168 -7.44 7.66 12.32
N SER A 169 -8.02 8.42 11.39
CA SER A 169 -9.46 8.74 11.41
C SER A 169 -10.31 7.47 11.24
N VAL A 170 -9.96 6.63 10.25
CA VAL A 170 -10.65 5.35 10.01
C VAL A 170 -10.50 4.39 11.20
N ALA A 171 -9.34 4.36 11.86
CA ALA A 171 -9.13 3.57 13.07
C ALA A 171 -10.10 3.96 14.20
N GLN A 172 -10.31 5.27 14.41
CA GLN A 172 -11.24 5.78 15.42
C GLN A 172 -12.70 5.48 15.08
N GLU A 173 -13.10 5.70 13.83
CA GLU A 173 -14.48 5.51 13.39
C GLU A 173 -14.86 4.03 13.31
N MET A 174 -13.96 3.18 12.82
CA MET A 174 -14.24 1.79 12.48
C MET A 174 -13.76 0.78 13.54
N GLY A 175 -12.95 1.19 14.50
CA GLY A 175 -12.52 0.35 15.62
C GLY A 175 -13.65 -0.34 16.36
N PRO A 176 -14.78 0.35 16.71
CA PRO A 176 -15.94 -0.29 17.33
C PRO A 176 -16.62 -1.36 16.46
N LYS A 177 -16.28 -1.45 15.18
CA LYS A 177 -16.77 -2.47 14.24
C LYS A 177 -15.78 -3.61 14.01
N GLY A 178 -14.66 -3.65 14.75
CA GLY A 178 -13.63 -4.67 14.61
C GLY A 178 -12.70 -4.44 13.42
N ILE A 179 -12.63 -3.23 12.87
CA ILE A 179 -11.78 -2.89 11.74
C ILE A 179 -10.59 -2.08 12.24
N ARG A 180 -9.40 -2.54 11.91
CA ARG A 180 -8.14 -1.84 12.21
C ARG A 180 -7.68 -1.05 10.99
N ALA A 181 -7.03 0.08 11.20
CA ALA A 181 -6.43 0.86 10.12
C ALA A 181 -5.08 1.41 10.57
N ASN A 182 -4.02 1.14 9.80
CA ASN A 182 -2.65 1.55 10.10
C ASN A 182 -1.95 2.08 8.83
N ALA A 183 -0.80 2.68 9.00
CA ALA A 183 0.07 3.09 7.90
C ALA A 183 1.44 2.43 8.03
N ILE A 184 2.03 2.03 6.91
CA ILE A 184 3.44 1.70 6.79
C ILE A 184 4.12 2.90 6.14
N ALA A 185 5.22 3.36 6.70
CA ALA A 185 6.03 4.44 6.16
C ALA A 185 7.42 3.90 5.75
N PRO A 186 7.56 3.41 4.49
CA PRO A 186 8.84 2.95 3.98
C PRO A 186 9.88 4.08 3.93
N GLY A 187 11.15 3.75 4.24
CA GLY A 187 12.29 4.59 3.98
C GLY A 187 12.83 4.41 2.56
N PHE A 188 14.16 4.34 2.43
CA PHE A 188 14.85 4.07 1.17
C PHE A 188 14.78 2.57 0.85
N ILE A 189 13.91 2.17 -0.07
CA ILE A 189 13.67 0.78 -0.46
C ILE A 189 14.26 0.52 -1.85
N ASP A 190 15.01 -0.58 -2.00
CA ASP A 190 15.56 -1.04 -3.27
C ASP A 190 14.43 -1.53 -4.19
N THR A 191 14.10 -0.69 -5.16
CA THR A 191 13.10 -0.93 -6.21
C THR A 191 13.67 -0.51 -7.55
N ALA A 192 13.02 -0.85 -8.66
CA ALA A 192 13.44 -0.37 -9.98
C ALA A 192 13.54 1.18 -10.04
N MET A 193 12.70 1.89 -9.29
CA MET A 193 12.72 3.35 -9.19
C MET A 193 14.00 3.87 -8.51
N THR A 194 14.42 3.27 -7.41
CA THR A 194 15.61 3.70 -6.66
C THR A 194 16.90 3.16 -7.27
N GLN A 195 16.84 2.05 -8.01
CA GLN A 195 17.97 1.53 -8.78
C GLN A 195 18.35 2.43 -9.97
N ALA A 196 17.42 3.22 -10.50
CA ALA A 196 17.69 4.22 -11.53
C ALA A 196 18.47 5.45 -11.02
N LEU A 197 18.64 5.60 -9.72
CA LEU A 197 19.42 6.70 -9.13
C LEU A 197 20.92 6.48 -9.34
N ASN A 198 21.66 7.59 -9.45
CA ASN A 198 23.13 7.56 -9.51
C ASN A 198 23.70 6.85 -8.26
N ASN A 199 24.76 6.05 -8.46
CA ASN A 199 25.42 5.30 -7.40
C ASN A 199 25.92 6.17 -6.24
N ASP A 200 26.37 7.40 -6.51
CA ASP A 200 26.86 8.29 -5.46
C ASP A 200 25.71 8.80 -4.58
N ILE A 201 24.57 9.12 -5.18
CA ILE A 201 23.34 9.47 -4.46
C ILE A 201 22.89 8.27 -3.60
N ARG A 202 22.89 7.05 -4.15
CA ARG A 202 22.57 5.84 -3.38
C ARG A 202 23.47 5.65 -2.17
N LYS A 203 24.79 5.78 -2.36
CA LYS A 203 25.76 5.66 -1.26
C LYS A 203 25.53 6.73 -0.20
N GLU A 204 25.27 7.97 -0.60
CA GLU A 204 24.95 9.06 0.34
C GLU A 204 23.71 8.72 1.18
N TRP A 205 22.63 8.25 0.57
CA TRP A 205 21.41 7.86 1.29
C TRP A 205 21.66 6.70 2.24
N ILE A 206 22.33 5.63 1.77
CA ILE A 206 22.65 4.46 2.58
C ILE A 206 23.57 4.84 3.77
N SER A 207 24.46 5.80 3.60
CA SER A 207 25.34 6.25 4.70
C SER A 207 24.58 6.89 5.86
N LYS A 208 23.38 7.46 5.60
CA LYS A 208 22.50 8.06 6.59
C LYS A 208 21.61 7.03 7.32
N ILE A 209 21.54 5.79 6.79
CA ILE A 209 20.72 4.73 7.39
C ILE A 209 21.56 4.00 8.46
N PRO A 210 21.12 3.94 9.72
CA PRO A 210 21.82 3.22 10.78
C PRO A 210 22.12 1.75 10.46
N LEU A 211 21.17 1.03 9.82
CA LEU A 211 21.38 -0.37 9.39
C LEU A 211 22.30 -0.51 8.18
N ARG A 212 22.84 0.60 7.61
CA ARG A 212 23.86 0.62 6.55
C ARG A 212 23.47 -0.13 5.27
N ARG A 213 22.18 -0.29 5.01
CA ARG A 213 21.63 -0.86 3.77
C ARG A 213 20.32 -0.17 3.39
N GLY A 214 19.96 -0.23 2.13
CA GLY A 214 18.59 0.00 1.71
C GLY A 214 17.67 -1.10 2.23
N GLY A 215 16.42 -0.79 2.49
CA GLY A 215 15.40 -1.80 2.73
C GLY A 215 15.07 -2.56 1.45
N THR A 216 14.59 -3.79 1.58
CA THR A 216 14.09 -4.57 0.46
C THR A 216 12.57 -4.49 0.39
N VAL A 217 11.99 -4.90 -0.73
CA VAL A 217 10.53 -4.99 -0.85
C VAL A 217 9.95 -6.03 0.11
N GLU A 218 10.74 -7.05 0.49
CA GLU A 218 10.40 -8.07 1.49
C GLU A 218 10.34 -7.50 2.90
N ASP A 219 11.21 -6.54 3.27
CA ASP A 219 11.13 -5.84 4.57
C ASP A 219 9.74 -5.18 4.74
N ILE A 220 9.22 -4.59 3.67
CA ILE A 220 7.88 -3.98 3.64
C ILE A 220 6.78 -5.05 3.64
N ALA A 221 6.93 -6.10 2.84
CA ALA A 221 5.93 -7.17 2.73
C ALA A 221 5.75 -7.90 4.07
N ASN A 222 6.83 -8.17 4.80
CA ASN A 222 6.78 -8.78 6.14
C ASN A 222 6.02 -7.90 7.14
N THR A 223 6.23 -6.58 7.09
CA THR A 223 5.48 -5.63 7.93
C THR A 223 4.00 -5.61 7.55
N ALA A 224 3.69 -5.69 6.26
CA ALA A 224 2.31 -5.77 5.79
C ALA A 224 1.61 -7.07 6.25
N VAL A 225 2.31 -8.23 6.24
CA VAL A 225 1.80 -9.50 6.81
C VAL A 225 1.51 -9.35 8.30
N TYR A 226 2.43 -8.75 9.08
CA TYR A 226 2.18 -8.48 10.50
C TYR A 226 0.90 -7.66 10.70
N LEU A 227 0.74 -6.55 10.01
CA LEU A 227 -0.45 -5.69 10.13
C LEU A 227 -1.72 -6.35 9.57
N GLY A 228 -1.61 -7.24 8.59
CA GLY A 228 -2.72 -8.00 8.03
C GLY A 228 -3.19 -9.17 8.90
N SER A 229 -2.34 -9.66 9.80
CA SER A 229 -2.58 -10.86 10.60
C SER A 229 -3.13 -10.56 12.00
N GLU A 230 -3.48 -11.62 12.72
CA GLU A 230 -3.92 -11.56 14.12
C GLU A 230 -2.79 -11.15 15.08
N LEU A 231 -1.52 -11.22 14.66
CA LEU A 231 -0.38 -10.76 15.45
C LEU A 231 -0.48 -9.27 15.80
N SER A 232 -1.22 -8.51 15.00
CA SER A 232 -1.46 -7.07 15.21
C SER A 232 -2.89 -6.75 15.66
N SER A 233 -3.60 -7.71 16.27
CA SER A 233 -5.02 -7.56 16.68
C SER A 233 -5.28 -6.36 17.60
N TYR A 234 -4.28 -5.90 18.35
CA TYR A 234 -4.38 -4.72 19.23
C TYR A 234 -3.60 -3.50 18.70
N VAL A 235 -3.30 -3.48 17.38
CA VAL A 235 -2.57 -2.38 16.72
C VAL A 235 -3.49 -1.68 15.72
N THR A 236 -3.88 -0.44 16.02
CA THR A 236 -4.68 0.40 15.14
C THR A 236 -4.30 1.87 15.29
N GLY A 237 -4.46 2.68 14.24
CA GLY A 237 -4.09 4.09 14.22
C GLY A 237 -2.57 4.36 14.22
N GLN A 238 -1.74 3.35 14.01
CA GLN A 238 -0.29 3.45 14.11
C GLN A 238 0.37 3.74 12.74
N VAL A 239 1.57 4.31 12.82
CA VAL A 239 2.47 4.50 11.68
C VAL A 239 3.73 3.70 11.95
N LEU A 240 3.95 2.63 11.19
CA LEU A 240 5.14 1.82 11.30
C LEU A 240 6.17 2.31 10.27
N GLN A 241 7.21 2.97 10.75
CA GLN A 241 8.36 3.31 9.90
C GLN A 241 9.21 2.07 9.66
N VAL A 242 9.47 1.76 8.38
CA VAL A 242 10.31 0.64 7.94
C VAL A 242 11.44 1.23 7.11
N ASP A 243 12.42 1.81 7.80
CA ASP A 243 13.40 2.72 7.20
C ASP A 243 14.85 2.47 7.66
N GLY A 244 15.09 1.39 8.42
CA GLY A 244 16.42 1.06 8.94
C GLY A 244 16.96 2.06 9.96
N GLY A 245 16.09 2.88 10.57
CA GLY A 245 16.44 3.94 11.51
C GLY A 245 16.81 5.27 10.83
N MET A 246 16.48 5.44 9.55
CA MET A 246 16.81 6.64 8.78
C MET A 246 16.23 7.92 9.39
N ASN A 247 15.06 7.80 10.00
CA ASN A 247 14.32 8.93 10.58
C ASN A 247 13.94 8.63 12.05
N MET A 248 14.93 8.64 12.89
CA MET A 248 14.77 8.54 14.35
C MET A 248 14.70 9.93 14.97
#